data_15e28d80c95328bec81289b4b234c7cc
#
_entry.id   15e28d80c95328bec81289b4b234c7cc
#
_cell.length_a   1.000
_cell.length_b   1.000
_cell.length_c   1.000
_cell.angle_alpha   90.00
_cell.angle_beta   90.00
_cell.angle_gamma   90.00
#
_symmetry.space_group_name_H-M   'P 1'
#
loop_
_entity.id
_entity.type
_entity.pdbx_description
1 polymer ?
#
loop_
_entity_poly.entity_id
_entity_poly.type
_entity_poly.pdbx_seq_one_letter_code
_entity_poly.pdbx_strand_id
1 'polypeptide(L)'
;MLISAIFYYYIQVMLVDTGRAPIVLRYLDLILTHSMQVVLFYVILTAVTKVSSALFWRLLIGTLVMVIGEFLGAAGYMSATLGFIIGVVGWLYILGEIYMGEASRCNIESGNEATNMAFNGLRLILTIGWAIYPLGYFINNLSLIHISEPTRPY
;
A
#
# COMPACT_ATOMS: atom_id res chain seq x y z
N MET A 1 2.41 -8.23 -12.02
CA MET A 1 3.42 -7.60 -12.93
C MET A 1 2.81 -7.20 -14.28
N LEU A 2 2.26 -8.13 -15.10
CA LEU A 2 1.69 -7.79 -16.41
C LEU A 2 0.51 -6.80 -16.31
N ILE A 3 -0.41 -7.01 -15.39
CA ILE A 3 -1.57 -6.15 -15.18
C ILE A 3 -1.13 -4.71 -14.84
N SER A 4 -0.21 -4.54 -13.90
CA SER A 4 0.34 -3.22 -13.56
C SER A 4 1.04 -2.56 -14.74
N ALA A 5 1.77 -3.32 -15.56
CA ALA A 5 2.41 -2.78 -16.77
C ALA A 5 1.37 -2.22 -17.77
N ILE A 6 0.24 -2.90 -17.92
CA ILE A 6 -0.88 -2.43 -18.76
C ILE A 6 -1.48 -1.15 -18.20
N PHE A 7 -1.76 -1.08 -16.87
CA PHE A 7 -2.27 0.14 -16.25
C PHE A 7 -1.30 1.31 -16.39
N TYR A 8 -0.01 1.10 -16.16
CA TYR A 8 1.01 2.13 -16.35
C TYR A 8 1.10 2.63 -17.80
N TYR A 9 0.98 1.73 -18.79
CA TYR A 9 0.93 2.14 -20.18
C TYR A 9 -0.26 3.07 -20.46
N TYR A 10 -1.47 2.70 -20.03
CA TYR A 10 -2.65 3.55 -20.19
C TYR A 10 -2.56 4.86 -19.42
N ILE A 11 -2.00 4.86 -18.22
CA ILE A 11 -1.76 6.08 -17.42
C ILE A 11 -0.81 7.01 -18.17
N GLN A 12 0.25 6.49 -18.78
CA GLN A 12 1.20 7.28 -19.57
C GLN A 12 0.55 7.87 -20.81
N VAL A 13 -0.20 7.07 -21.56
CA VAL A 13 -0.94 7.56 -22.75
C VAL A 13 -1.88 8.70 -22.34
N MET A 14 -2.70 8.51 -21.31
CA MET A 14 -3.63 9.54 -20.86
C MET A 14 -2.92 10.79 -20.30
N LEU A 15 -1.77 10.63 -19.67
CA LEU A 15 -0.98 11.76 -19.17
C LEU A 15 -0.45 12.62 -20.32
N VAL A 16 0.02 11.97 -21.40
CA VAL A 16 0.51 12.66 -22.61
C VAL A 16 -0.64 13.39 -23.33
N ASP A 17 -1.80 12.73 -23.46
CA ASP A 17 -2.93 13.28 -24.21
C ASP A 17 -3.68 14.38 -23.46
N THR A 18 -3.82 14.26 -22.13
CA THR A 18 -4.66 15.16 -21.32
C THR A 18 -3.87 16.08 -20.40
N GLY A 19 -2.57 15.85 -20.23
CA GLY A 19 -1.72 16.56 -19.27
C GLY A 19 -2.04 16.26 -17.80
N ARG A 20 -2.92 15.27 -17.53
CA ARG A 20 -3.35 14.88 -16.18
C ARG A 20 -3.27 13.37 -15.99
N ALA A 21 -2.65 12.95 -14.90
CA ALA A 21 -2.64 11.54 -14.53
C ALA A 21 -4.05 11.10 -14.08
N PRO A 22 -4.61 10.00 -14.65
CA PRO A 22 -5.93 9.52 -14.28
C PRO A 22 -5.88 8.86 -12.88
N ILE A 23 -6.35 9.56 -11.87
CA ILE A 23 -6.36 9.12 -10.47
C ILE A 23 -7.05 7.75 -10.33
N VAL A 24 -8.19 7.56 -10.98
CA VAL A 24 -8.98 6.33 -10.88
C VAL A 24 -8.18 5.11 -11.36
N LEU A 25 -7.52 5.19 -12.52
CA LEU A 25 -6.72 4.07 -13.05
C LEU A 25 -5.53 3.74 -12.13
N ARG A 26 -4.90 4.75 -11.56
CA ARG A 26 -3.81 4.57 -10.59
C ARG A 26 -4.28 3.80 -9.36
N TYR A 27 -5.41 4.18 -8.79
CA TYR A 27 -5.93 3.51 -7.58
C TYR A 27 -6.54 2.14 -7.87
N LEU A 28 -7.09 1.90 -9.07
CA LEU A 28 -7.47 0.57 -9.50
C LEU A 28 -6.27 -0.38 -9.58
N ASP A 29 -5.15 0.08 -10.15
CA ASP A 29 -3.90 -0.69 -10.15
C ASP A 29 -3.42 -0.97 -8.71
N LEU A 30 -3.42 0.02 -7.84
CA LEU A 30 -3.03 -0.15 -6.43
C LEU A 30 -3.92 -1.18 -5.70
N ILE A 31 -5.25 -1.10 -5.84
CA ILE A 31 -6.17 -2.07 -5.23
C ILE A 31 -5.85 -3.49 -5.70
N LEU A 32 -5.68 -3.70 -7.00
CA LEU A 32 -5.38 -5.01 -7.56
C LEU A 32 -4.01 -5.52 -7.10
N THR A 33 -2.98 -4.70 -7.22
CA THR A 33 -1.60 -5.08 -6.88
C THR A 33 -1.45 -5.41 -5.40
N HIS A 34 -1.98 -4.57 -4.51
CA HIS A 34 -1.87 -4.78 -3.07
C HIS A 34 -2.71 -5.97 -2.60
N SER A 35 -3.92 -6.14 -3.16
CA SER A 35 -4.75 -7.33 -2.87
C SER A 35 -4.06 -8.62 -3.32
N MET A 36 -3.41 -8.63 -4.48
CA MET A 36 -2.65 -9.79 -4.97
C MET A 36 -1.44 -10.10 -4.07
N GLN A 37 -0.78 -9.08 -3.51
CA GLN A 37 0.32 -9.28 -2.55
C GLN A 37 -0.18 -9.91 -1.25
N VAL A 38 -1.36 -9.50 -0.75
CA VAL A 38 -1.98 -10.13 0.42
C VAL A 38 -2.35 -11.58 0.14
N VAL A 39 -2.93 -11.87 -1.03
CA VAL A 39 -3.23 -13.25 -1.46
C VAL A 39 -1.95 -14.09 -1.49
N LEU A 40 -0.89 -13.59 -2.11
CA LEU A 40 0.40 -14.29 -2.20
C LEU A 40 0.98 -14.57 -0.80
N PHE A 41 0.93 -13.58 0.08
CA PHE A 41 1.40 -13.71 1.45
C PHE A 41 0.64 -14.79 2.22
N TYR A 42 -0.69 -14.80 2.10
CA TYR A 42 -1.55 -15.81 2.71
C TYR A 42 -1.29 -17.22 2.14
N VAL A 43 -1.18 -17.35 0.82
CA VAL A 43 -0.91 -18.64 0.14
C VAL A 43 0.42 -19.24 0.59
N ILE A 44 1.47 -18.42 0.72
CA ILE A 44 2.78 -18.89 1.20
C ILE A 44 2.69 -19.44 2.63
N LEU A 45 1.96 -18.76 3.52
CA LEU A 45 1.77 -19.24 4.89
C LEU A 45 0.93 -20.51 4.93
N THR A 46 -0.17 -20.59 4.17
CA THR A 46 -1.04 -21.76 4.16
C THR A 46 -0.41 -23.02 3.55
N ALA A 47 0.62 -22.85 2.72
CA ALA A 47 1.35 -23.96 2.12
C ALA A 47 2.15 -24.79 3.15
N VAL A 48 2.48 -24.21 4.30
CA VAL A 48 3.39 -24.84 5.30
C VAL A 48 2.80 -24.96 6.70
N THR A 49 1.75 -24.20 7.00
CA THR A 49 1.11 -24.24 8.33
C THR A 49 -0.40 -24.01 8.21
N LYS A 50 -1.12 -24.37 9.28
CA LYS A 50 -2.56 -24.09 9.36
C LYS A 50 -2.76 -22.64 9.74
N VAL A 51 -3.28 -21.86 8.81
CA VAL A 51 -3.55 -20.43 8.98
C VAL A 51 -5.06 -20.20 9.00
N SER A 52 -5.54 -19.36 9.89
CA SER A 52 -6.96 -19.02 9.92
C SER A 52 -7.37 -18.17 8.71
N SER A 53 -8.57 -18.41 8.17
CA SER A 53 -9.13 -17.55 7.14
C SER A 53 -9.38 -16.11 7.65
N ALA A 54 -9.50 -15.94 8.96
CA ALA A 54 -9.63 -14.64 9.58
C ALA A 54 -8.39 -13.75 9.36
N LEU A 55 -7.20 -14.34 9.31
CA LEU A 55 -5.96 -13.59 8.99
C LEU A 55 -6.03 -12.99 7.59
N PHE A 56 -6.46 -13.78 6.60
CA PHE A 56 -6.63 -13.31 5.23
C PHE A 56 -7.55 -12.08 5.17
N TRP A 57 -8.72 -12.17 5.80
CA TRP A 57 -9.70 -11.09 5.80
C TRP A 57 -9.18 -9.84 6.53
N ARG A 58 -8.47 -10.00 7.64
CA ARG A 58 -7.85 -8.88 8.37
C ARG A 58 -6.85 -8.13 7.50
N LEU A 59 -5.94 -8.85 6.83
CA LEU A 59 -4.95 -8.25 5.94
C LEU A 59 -5.60 -7.59 4.73
N LEU A 60 -6.60 -8.24 4.13
CA LEU A 60 -7.31 -7.71 2.97
C LEU A 60 -8.11 -6.45 3.33
N ILE A 61 -8.86 -6.47 4.43
CA ILE A 61 -9.62 -5.29 4.89
C ILE A 61 -8.67 -4.14 5.23
N GLY A 62 -7.58 -4.40 5.94
CA GLY A 62 -6.56 -3.39 6.24
C GLY A 62 -6.01 -2.74 4.96
N THR A 63 -5.72 -3.55 3.95
CA THR A 63 -5.24 -3.10 2.63
C THR A 63 -6.28 -2.25 1.91
N LEU A 64 -7.54 -2.69 1.89
CA LEU A 64 -8.62 -1.93 1.25
C LEU A 64 -8.88 -0.61 1.96
N VAL A 65 -8.88 -0.58 3.29
CA VAL A 65 -9.03 0.66 4.08
C VAL A 65 -7.89 1.62 3.76
N MET A 66 -6.65 1.15 3.69
CA MET A 66 -5.48 1.94 3.33
C MET A 66 -5.66 2.60 1.94
N VAL A 67 -5.90 1.79 0.90
CA VAL A 67 -5.95 2.30 -0.49
C VAL A 67 -7.20 3.16 -0.74
N ILE A 68 -8.36 2.80 -0.16
CA ILE A 68 -9.58 3.60 -0.28
C ILE A 68 -9.42 4.94 0.45
N GLY A 69 -8.83 4.96 1.64
CA GLY A 69 -8.56 6.19 2.38
C GLY A 69 -7.70 7.16 1.58
N GLU A 70 -6.61 6.66 1.00
CA GLU A 70 -5.73 7.45 0.12
C GLU A 70 -6.46 7.93 -1.14
N PHE A 71 -7.27 7.08 -1.76
CA PHE A 71 -8.07 7.44 -2.94
C PHE A 71 -9.04 8.58 -2.64
N LEU A 72 -9.80 8.49 -1.56
CA LEU A 72 -10.78 9.51 -1.18
C LEU A 72 -10.10 10.86 -0.87
N GLY A 73 -8.90 10.84 -0.29
CA GLY A 73 -8.08 12.03 -0.09
C GLY A 73 -7.58 12.62 -1.41
N ALA A 74 -7.04 11.78 -2.31
CA ALA A 74 -6.49 12.19 -3.59
C ALA A 74 -7.58 12.67 -4.59
N ALA A 75 -8.77 12.06 -4.54
CA ALA A 75 -9.91 12.43 -5.38
C ALA A 75 -10.66 13.67 -4.88
N GLY A 76 -10.32 14.21 -3.70
CA GLY A 76 -10.92 15.40 -3.14
C GLY A 76 -12.26 15.18 -2.42
N TYR A 77 -12.67 13.92 -2.17
CA TYR A 77 -13.86 13.61 -1.39
C TYR A 77 -13.68 13.90 0.12
N MET A 78 -12.44 13.90 0.59
CA MET A 78 -12.06 14.32 1.93
C MET A 78 -10.75 15.13 1.89
N SER A 79 -10.35 15.74 3.00
CA SER A 79 -9.06 16.44 3.05
C SER A 79 -7.92 15.43 2.80
N ALA A 80 -6.92 15.86 2.02
CA ALA A 80 -5.76 15.02 1.69
C ALA A 80 -5.05 14.51 2.97
N THR A 81 -5.01 15.33 4.02
CA THR A 81 -4.44 14.95 5.32
C THR A 81 -5.21 13.82 6.00
N LEU A 82 -6.55 13.84 5.98
CA LEU A 82 -7.35 12.76 6.54
C LEU A 82 -7.18 11.46 5.74
N GLY A 83 -7.19 11.54 4.40
CA GLY A 83 -6.93 10.39 3.53
C GLY A 83 -5.57 9.76 3.82
N PHE A 84 -4.55 10.58 3.98
CA PHE A 84 -3.20 10.16 4.37
C PHE A 84 -3.17 9.47 5.74
N ILE A 85 -3.80 10.05 6.77
CA ILE A 85 -3.85 9.46 8.11
C ILE A 85 -4.52 8.09 8.07
N ILE A 86 -5.66 7.95 7.37
CA ILE A 86 -6.36 6.67 7.21
C ILE A 86 -5.47 5.65 6.51
N GLY A 87 -4.77 6.07 5.45
CA GLY A 87 -3.81 5.23 4.73
C GLY A 87 -2.69 4.72 5.63
N VAL A 88 -2.05 5.60 6.39
CA VAL A 88 -0.97 5.25 7.33
C VAL A 88 -1.47 4.34 8.45
N VAL A 89 -2.65 4.59 9.03
CA VAL A 89 -3.24 3.73 10.05
C VAL A 89 -3.52 2.33 9.51
N GLY A 90 -4.08 2.22 8.29
CA GLY A 90 -4.28 0.94 7.62
C GLY A 90 -2.98 0.19 7.38
N TRP A 91 -1.94 0.88 6.92
CA TRP A 91 -0.61 0.31 6.73
C TRP A 91 0.02 -0.18 8.04
N LEU A 92 -0.01 0.63 9.09
CA LEU A 92 0.50 0.25 10.42
C LEU A 92 -0.25 -0.94 11.01
N TYR A 93 -1.57 -1.04 10.77
CA TYR A 93 -2.36 -2.20 11.17
C TYR A 93 -1.86 -3.48 10.47
N ILE A 94 -1.63 -3.43 9.16
CA ILE A 94 -1.08 -4.56 8.40
C ILE A 94 0.31 -4.95 8.93
N LEU A 95 1.18 -3.97 9.17
CA LEU A 95 2.50 -4.24 9.76
C LEU A 95 2.37 -4.88 11.15
N GLY A 96 1.46 -4.41 11.99
CA GLY A 96 1.19 -5.01 13.30
C GLY A 96 0.83 -6.50 13.20
N GLU A 97 -0.06 -6.87 12.27
CA GLU A 97 -0.42 -8.27 12.03
C GLU A 97 0.77 -9.11 11.51
N ILE A 98 1.58 -8.54 10.64
CA ILE A 98 2.72 -9.24 10.03
C ILE A 98 3.89 -9.41 11.01
N TYR A 99 4.15 -8.43 11.88
CA TYR A 99 5.29 -8.46 12.81
C TYR A 99 4.97 -9.06 14.18
N MET A 100 3.77 -8.82 14.70
CA MET A 100 3.37 -9.19 16.06
C MET A 100 2.12 -10.06 16.12
N GLY A 101 1.38 -10.17 15.03
CA GLY A 101 0.12 -10.88 14.95
C GLY A 101 0.24 -12.37 14.61
N GLU A 102 -0.88 -12.95 14.18
CA GLU A 102 -1.02 -14.36 13.81
C GLU A 102 -0.07 -14.76 12.68
N ALA A 103 0.19 -13.85 11.71
CA ALA A 103 1.08 -14.12 10.59
C ALA A 103 2.51 -14.46 11.04
N SER A 104 3.04 -13.68 12.00
CA SER A 104 4.38 -13.94 12.57
C SER A 104 4.44 -15.24 13.33
N ARG A 105 3.41 -15.56 14.13
CA ARG A 105 3.32 -16.82 14.89
C ARG A 105 3.28 -18.02 13.96
N CYS A 106 2.43 -18.00 12.93
CA CYS A 106 2.34 -19.06 11.94
C CYS A 106 3.67 -19.29 11.21
N ASN A 107 4.42 -18.23 10.89
CA ASN A 107 5.73 -18.36 10.27
C ASN A 107 6.74 -19.04 11.19
N ILE A 108 6.78 -18.67 12.48
CA ILE A 108 7.67 -19.27 13.48
C ILE A 108 7.31 -20.74 13.69
N GLU A 109 6.04 -21.07 13.83
CA GLU A 109 5.53 -22.44 14.05
C GLU A 109 5.78 -23.35 12.83
N SER A 110 5.90 -22.80 11.63
CA SER A 110 6.18 -23.58 10.41
C SER A 110 7.52 -24.32 10.47
N GLY A 111 8.53 -23.75 11.14
CA GLY A 111 9.89 -24.32 11.23
C GLY A 111 10.61 -24.51 9.89
N ASN A 112 10.07 -23.97 8.80
CA ASN A 112 10.58 -24.17 7.44
C ASN A 112 11.42 -22.96 7.00
N GLU A 113 12.71 -23.19 6.71
CA GLU A 113 13.64 -22.12 6.31
C GLU A 113 13.23 -21.42 5.02
N ALA A 114 12.74 -22.16 4.00
CA ALA A 114 12.31 -21.58 2.74
C ALA A 114 11.10 -20.66 2.94
N THR A 115 10.16 -21.06 3.79
CA THR A 115 9.01 -20.23 4.14
C THR A 115 9.41 -19.00 4.92
N ASN A 116 10.31 -19.15 5.88
CA ASN A 116 10.82 -18.03 6.66
C ASN A 116 11.53 -17.00 5.77
N MET A 117 12.30 -17.45 4.79
CA MET A 117 12.95 -16.58 3.81
C MET A 117 11.91 -15.84 2.95
N ALA A 118 10.91 -16.56 2.40
CA ALA A 118 9.85 -15.97 1.60
C ALA A 118 9.00 -14.98 2.42
N PHE A 119 8.64 -15.35 3.65
CA PHE A 119 7.90 -14.50 4.58
C PHE A 119 8.66 -13.21 4.90
N ASN A 120 9.96 -13.32 5.23
CA ASN A 120 10.79 -12.16 5.53
C ASN A 120 10.98 -11.26 4.30
N GLY A 121 11.12 -11.83 3.10
CA GLY A 121 11.18 -11.07 1.85
C GLY A 121 9.89 -10.28 1.59
N LEU A 122 8.73 -10.94 1.71
CA LEU A 122 7.43 -10.28 1.55
C LEU A 122 7.19 -9.22 2.63
N ARG A 123 7.55 -9.50 3.88
CA ARG A 123 7.47 -8.54 4.99
C ARG A 123 8.30 -7.29 4.71
N LEU A 124 9.50 -7.45 4.15
CA LEU A 124 10.36 -6.33 3.75
C LEU A 124 9.72 -5.51 2.63
N ILE A 125 9.14 -6.17 1.62
CA ILE A 125 8.45 -5.51 0.51
C ILE A 125 7.24 -4.71 1.03
N LEU A 126 6.43 -5.29 1.92
CA LEU A 126 5.27 -4.62 2.51
C LEU A 126 5.69 -3.43 3.40
N THR A 127 6.82 -3.54 4.09
CA THR A 127 7.32 -2.48 4.96
C THR A 127 7.94 -1.34 4.15
N ILE A 128 8.94 -1.63 3.33
CA ILE A 128 9.72 -0.62 2.61
C ILE A 128 8.99 -0.18 1.34
N GLY A 129 8.46 -1.14 0.57
CA GLY A 129 7.79 -0.85 -0.70
C GLY A 129 6.55 0.03 -0.51
N TRP A 130 5.76 -0.23 0.52
CA TRP A 130 4.56 0.57 0.78
C TRP A 130 4.86 1.87 1.55
N ALA A 131 5.96 1.94 2.30
CA ALA A 131 6.41 3.17 2.94
C ALA A 131 6.73 4.31 1.95
N ILE A 132 7.02 3.98 0.68
CA ILE A 132 7.29 4.96 -0.37
C ILE A 132 6.09 5.90 -0.57
N TYR A 133 4.84 5.40 -0.44
CA TYR A 133 3.63 6.20 -0.64
C TYR A 133 3.46 7.28 0.42
N PRO A 134 3.44 6.98 1.75
CA PRO A 134 3.37 8.01 2.77
C PRO A 134 4.58 8.94 2.75
N LEU A 135 5.79 8.45 2.44
CA LEU A 135 6.97 9.30 2.29
C LEU A 135 6.84 10.26 1.11
N GLY A 136 6.38 9.78 -0.05
CA GLY A 136 6.14 10.62 -1.23
C GLY A 136 5.11 11.72 -0.97
N TYR A 137 4.04 11.39 -0.26
CA TYR A 137 3.03 12.36 0.16
C TYR A 137 3.62 13.41 1.10
N PHE A 138 4.40 12.99 2.10
CA PHE A 138 5.04 13.89 3.06
C PHE A 138 6.01 14.86 2.38
N ILE A 139 6.87 14.38 1.50
CA ILE A 139 7.83 15.20 0.74
C ILE A 139 7.08 16.21 -0.14
N ASN A 140 6.04 15.79 -0.84
CA ASN A 140 5.27 16.67 -1.73
C ASN A 140 4.58 17.80 -0.95
N ASN A 141 4.02 17.51 0.23
CA ASN A 141 3.39 18.53 1.05
C ASN A 141 4.39 19.48 1.72
N LEU A 142 5.57 19.00 2.14
CA LEU A 142 6.61 19.88 2.68
C LEU A 142 7.14 20.85 1.61
N SER A 143 7.33 20.40 0.38
CA SER A 143 7.77 21.27 -0.71
C SER A 143 6.76 22.36 -1.04
N LEU A 144 5.45 22.07 -0.94
CA LEU A 144 4.39 23.07 -1.14
C LEU A 144 4.33 24.12 -0.02
N ILE A 145 4.65 23.76 1.22
CA ILE A 145 4.71 24.70 2.35
C ILE A 145 5.86 25.68 2.17
N HIS A 146 7.00 25.27 1.64
CA HIS A 146 8.14 26.15 1.38
C HIS A 146 7.96 27.07 0.15
N ILE A 147 7.11 26.71 -0.80
CA ILE A 147 6.84 27.53 -2.01
C ILE A 147 5.78 28.60 -1.73
N SER A 148 4.98 28.48 -0.69
CA SER A 148 3.86 29.36 -0.38
C SER A 148 4.22 30.58 0.49
N GLU A 149 5.48 30.87 0.77
CA GLU A 149 5.88 32.19 1.29
C GLU A 149 6.00 33.18 0.11
N PRO A 150 5.02 34.06 -0.10
CA PRO A 150 5.23 35.17 -1.01
C PRO A 150 6.21 36.14 -0.34
N THR A 151 7.44 36.20 -0.86
CA THR A 151 8.27 37.37 -0.64
C THR A 151 7.51 38.60 -1.09
N ARG A 152 6.86 39.32 -0.17
CA ARG A 152 6.35 40.65 -0.43
C ARG A 152 7.58 41.57 -0.64
N PRO A 153 7.74 42.18 -1.80
CA PRO A 153 8.65 43.29 -1.93
C PRO A 153 8.03 44.49 -1.20
N TYR A 154 8.77 45.13 -0.39
CA TYR A 154 8.47 46.43 0.22
C TYR A 154 8.39 47.53 -0.85
#